data_0378e4ef9dee0ba6dca1823bf27c69a9
#
_entry.id   0378e4ef9dee0ba6dca1823bf27c69a9
#
_cell.length_a   1.000
_cell.length_b   1.000
_cell.length_c   1.000
_cell.angle_alpha   90.00
_cell.angle_beta   90.00
_cell.angle_gamma   90.00
#
_symmetry.space_group_name_H-M   'P 1'
#
loop_
_entity.id
_entity.type
_entity.pdbx_description
1 polymer ?
#
loop_
_entity_poly.entity_id
_entity_poly.type
_entity_poly.pdbx_seq_one_letter_code
_entity_poly.pdbx_strand_id
1 'polypeptide(L)'
;KDTQLTDHYHYTIFPNMSFSVKPDGMQWLRGSPHPTDPTKCYFDYWYLTLFPKGVETYFSPSLGVETSVDTTVPHLQGHHTEVDVGPGISEDVAIWTSQQKGLSSRGYIGDYMPDQENRIRYFHENIDRYLFGNSGGDA
;
A
#
# COMPACT_ATOMS: atom_id res chain seq x y z
N LYS A 1 20.46 -21.47 1.80
CA LYS A 1 19.01 -21.11 1.69
C LYS A 1 18.89 -20.10 0.57
N ASP A 2 18.08 -20.42 -0.43
CA ASP A 2 17.83 -19.49 -1.54
C ASP A 2 16.85 -18.40 -1.03
N THR A 3 17.42 -17.28 -0.57
CA THR A 3 16.66 -16.15 -0.03
C THR A 3 15.90 -15.40 -1.13
N GLN A 4 16.26 -15.60 -2.41
CA GLN A 4 15.59 -14.94 -3.54
C GLN A 4 14.11 -15.28 -3.65
N LEU A 5 13.68 -16.44 -3.14
CA LEU A 5 12.26 -16.84 -3.14
C LEU A 5 11.42 -16.16 -2.05
N THR A 6 12.06 -15.48 -1.11
CA THR A 6 11.37 -14.82 0.02
C THR A 6 11.63 -13.32 0.10
N ASP A 7 12.46 -12.80 -0.80
CA ASP A 7 12.80 -11.38 -0.79
C ASP A 7 11.62 -10.53 -1.25
N HIS A 8 11.32 -9.50 -0.49
CA HIS A 8 10.32 -8.49 -0.81
C HIS A 8 10.98 -7.13 -0.90
N TYR A 9 10.74 -6.44 -1.99
CA TYR A 9 11.25 -5.10 -2.22
C TYR A 9 10.10 -4.10 -2.22
N HIS A 10 10.13 -3.16 -1.27
CA HIS A 10 9.09 -2.15 -1.11
C HIS A 10 9.53 -0.81 -1.67
N TYR A 11 8.71 -0.24 -2.52
CA TYR A 11 8.93 1.06 -3.14
C TYR A 11 7.76 1.99 -2.88
N THR A 12 8.06 3.27 -2.70
CA THR A 12 7.07 4.33 -2.62
C THR A 12 7.37 5.36 -3.70
N ILE A 13 6.37 5.67 -4.52
CA ILE A 13 6.45 6.72 -5.54
C ILE A 13 5.50 7.83 -5.11
N PHE A 14 6.09 8.98 -4.78
CA PHE A 14 5.32 10.18 -4.44
C PHE A 14 4.45 10.60 -5.64
N PRO A 15 3.20 11.06 -5.45
CA PRO A 15 2.61 11.37 -4.15
C PRO A 15 1.79 10.23 -3.51
N ASN A 16 1.43 9.17 -4.22
CA ASN A 16 0.34 8.32 -3.74
C ASN A 16 0.44 6.85 -4.14
N MET A 17 1.58 6.38 -4.61
CA MET A 17 1.75 4.99 -5.01
C MET A 17 2.77 4.27 -4.14
N SER A 18 2.47 3.02 -3.81
CA SER A 18 3.40 2.09 -3.18
C SER A 18 3.27 0.71 -3.81
N PHE A 19 4.37 0.00 -3.93
CA PHE A 19 4.33 -1.37 -4.40
C PHE A 19 5.39 -2.24 -3.75
N SER A 20 5.04 -3.50 -3.62
CA SER A 20 5.90 -4.54 -3.08
C SER A 20 6.15 -5.57 -4.17
N VAL A 21 7.38 -5.62 -4.65
CA VAL A 21 7.81 -6.63 -5.63
C VAL A 21 8.15 -7.92 -4.90
N LYS A 22 7.64 -9.01 -5.42
CA LYS A 22 7.83 -10.38 -4.95
C LYS A 22 8.34 -11.25 -6.08
N PRO A 23 8.89 -12.45 -5.80
CA PRO A 23 9.43 -13.32 -6.85
C PRO A 23 8.42 -13.72 -7.93
N ASP A 24 7.14 -13.83 -7.57
CA ASP A 24 6.05 -14.28 -8.45
C ASP A 24 5.09 -13.15 -8.84
N GLY A 25 5.39 -11.91 -8.48
CA GLY A 25 4.50 -10.82 -8.83
C GLY A 25 4.72 -9.54 -8.04
N MET A 26 3.65 -8.78 -7.90
CA MET A 26 3.71 -7.47 -7.28
C MET A 26 2.35 -7.10 -6.66
N GLN A 27 2.40 -6.56 -5.46
CA GLN A 27 1.27 -5.79 -4.90
C GLN A 27 1.46 -4.33 -5.27
N TRP A 28 0.42 -3.70 -5.78
CA TRP A 28 0.39 -2.29 -6.11
C TRP A 28 -0.74 -1.61 -5.36
N LEU A 29 -0.41 -0.54 -4.66
CA LEU A 29 -1.31 0.23 -3.82
C LEU A 29 -1.33 1.68 -4.30
N ARG A 30 -2.52 2.28 -4.37
CA ARG A 30 -2.66 3.70 -4.67
C ARG A 30 -3.74 4.32 -3.78
N GLY A 31 -3.37 5.33 -3.01
CA GLY A 31 -4.31 6.18 -2.27
C GLY A 31 -4.60 7.44 -3.06
N SER A 32 -5.87 7.74 -3.30
CA SER A 32 -6.29 8.97 -3.98
C SER A 32 -7.26 9.74 -3.09
N PRO A 33 -7.02 11.03 -2.82
CA PRO A 33 -7.92 11.82 -1.97
C PRO A 33 -9.28 11.95 -2.64
N HIS A 34 -10.33 12.00 -1.81
CA HIS A 34 -11.66 12.33 -2.31
C HIS A 34 -11.70 13.80 -2.77
N PRO A 35 -12.33 14.12 -3.89
CA PRO A 35 -12.25 15.46 -4.51
C PRO A 35 -12.73 16.62 -3.62
N THR A 36 -13.66 16.36 -2.69
CA THR A 36 -14.32 17.40 -1.90
C THR A 36 -14.38 17.10 -0.41
N ASP A 37 -14.01 15.89 0.03
CA ASP A 37 -14.08 15.49 1.43
C ASP A 37 -12.72 14.99 1.91
N PRO A 38 -11.97 15.80 2.68
CA PRO A 38 -10.63 15.45 3.13
C PRO A 38 -10.58 14.28 4.14
N THR A 39 -11.74 13.84 4.64
CA THR A 39 -11.84 12.69 5.54
C THR A 39 -12.03 11.36 4.80
N LYS A 40 -12.07 11.40 3.47
CA LYS A 40 -12.28 10.22 2.61
C LYS A 40 -11.19 10.09 1.56
N CYS A 41 -10.96 8.87 1.14
CA CYS A 41 -10.07 8.56 0.03
C CYS A 41 -10.60 7.38 -0.79
N TYR A 42 -10.10 7.24 -1.98
CA TYR A 42 -10.17 6.03 -2.77
C TYR A 42 -8.87 5.26 -2.55
N PHE A 43 -8.99 3.95 -2.41
CA PHE A 43 -7.85 3.06 -2.27
C PHE A 43 -7.95 1.98 -3.34
N ASP A 44 -6.97 1.98 -4.22
CA ASP A 44 -6.84 0.97 -5.26
C ASP A 44 -5.78 -0.05 -4.84
N TYR A 45 -6.11 -1.32 -5.00
CA TYR A 45 -5.24 -2.44 -4.75
C TYR A 45 -5.21 -3.37 -5.94
N TRP A 46 -4.02 -3.66 -6.43
CA TRP A 46 -3.79 -4.65 -7.47
C TRP A 46 -2.80 -5.69 -6.96
N TYR A 47 -3.14 -6.94 -7.18
CA TYR A 47 -2.21 -8.04 -7.05
C TYR A 47 -1.89 -8.56 -8.44
N LEU A 48 -0.68 -8.29 -8.93
CA LEU A 48 -0.21 -8.70 -10.26
C LEU A 48 0.64 -9.95 -10.10
N THR A 49 0.31 -11.00 -10.80
CA THR A 49 1.01 -12.28 -10.72
C THR A 49 1.69 -12.60 -12.04
N LEU A 50 2.95 -13.05 -11.96
CA LEU A 50 3.70 -13.52 -13.11
C LEU A 50 3.44 -15.02 -13.29
N PHE A 51 2.60 -15.37 -14.23
CA PHE A 51 2.32 -16.77 -14.55
C PHE A 51 3.36 -17.36 -15.50
N PRO A 52 3.86 -18.59 -15.23
CA PRO A 52 4.63 -19.34 -16.20
C PRO A 52 3.80 -19.63 -17.46
N LYS A 53 4.42 -19.61 -18.64
CA LYS A 53 3.71 -19.88 -19.89
C LYS A 53 3.31 -21.35 -19.98
N GLY A 54 2.07 -21.59 -20.42
CA GLY A 54 1.58 -22.93 -20.77
C GLY A 54 1.22 -23.82 -19.57
N VAL A 55 1.02 -23.22 -18.39
CA VAL A 55 0.53 -23.93 -17.21
C VAL A 55 -0.88 -23.47 -16.84
N GLU A 56 -1.69 -24.38 -16.34
CA GLU A 56 -3.04 -24.10 -15.83
C GLU A 56 -3.04 -23.77 -14.34
N THR A 57 -2.06 -24.29 -13.60
CA THR A 57 -1.83 -24.00 -12.18
C THR A 57 -0.36 -23.74 -11.93
N TYR A 58 -0.06 -23.03 -10.87
CA TYR A 58 1.30 -22.82 -10.38
C TYR A 58 1.29 -22.72 -8.87
N PHE A 59 2.41 -23.08 -8.24
CA PHE A 59 2.60 -22.85 -6.81
C PHE A 59 3.01 -21.38 -6.60
N SER A 60 2.18 -20.62 -5.88
CA SER A 60 2.49 -19.24 -5.53
C SER A 60 3.38 -19.20 -4.27
N PRO A 61 4.65 -18.78 -4.36
CA PRO A 61 5.49 -18.61 -3.18
C PRO A 61 4.94 -17.57 -2.20
N SER A 62 4.25 -16.56 -2.70
CA SER A 62 3.68 -15.48 -1.89
C SER A 62 2.46 -15.92 -1.10
N LEU A 63 1.66 -16.83 -1.64
CA LEU A 63 0.45 -17.35 -0.98
C LEU A 63 0.70 -18.68 -0.27
N GLY A 64 1.77 -19.40 -0.62
CA GLY A 64 2.09 -20.72 -0.07
C GLY A 64 1.16 -21.83 -0.53
N VAL A 65 0.40 -21.63 -1.61
CA VAL A 65 -0.59 -22.59 -2.13
C VAL A 65 -0.51 -22.71 -3.65
N GLU A 66 -1.04 -23.83 -4.15
CA GLU A 66 -1.26 -24.01 -5.58
C GLU A 66 -2.44 -23.13 -6.04
N THR A 67 -2.24 -22.37 -7.10
CA THR A 67 -3.19 -21.36 -7.58
C THR A 67 -3.47 -21.59 -9.05
N SER A 68 -4.72 -21.50 -9.46
CA SER A 68 -5.12 -21.52 -10.87
C SER A 68 -4.66 -20.27 -11.59
N VAL A 69 -4.23 -20.43 -12.83
CA VAL A 69 -3.98 -19.30 -13.74
C VAL A 69 -5.33 -18.78 -14.24
N ASP A 70 -5.90 -17.84 -13.52
CA ASP A 70 -7.10 -17.13 -13.94
C ASP A 70 -6.76 -15.69 -14.32
N THR A 71 -6.91 -15.38 -15.59
CA THR A 71 -6.66 -14.05 -16.15
C THR A 71 -7.93 -13.18 -16.22
N THR A 72 -9.05 -13.69 -15.73
CA THR A 72 -10.37 -13.05 -15.84
C THR A 72 -10.89 -12.56 -14.49
N VAL A 73 -10.01 -12.35 -13.51
CA VAL A 73 -10.39 -11.87 -12.18
C VAL A 73 -11.14 -10.54 -12.29
N PRO A 74 -12.37 -10.45 -11.78
CA PRO A 74 -13.16 -9.22 -11.90
C PRO A 74 -12.53 -8.09 -11.07
N HIS A 75 -12.62 -6.88 -11.61
CA HIS A 75 -12.31 -5.68 -10.84
C HIS A 75 -13.45 -5.39 -9.87
N LEU A 76 -13.20 -5.56 -8.58
CA LEU A 76 -14.19 -5.32 -7.53
C LEU A 76 -14.15 -3.85 -7.12
N GLN A 77 -15.33 -3.27 -6.89
CA GLN A 77 -15.48 -1.92 -6.36
C GLN A 77 -16.54 -1.93 -5.25
N GLY A 78 -16.29 -1.22 -4.18
CA GLY A 78 -17.23 -1.14 -3.08
C GLY A 78 -16.69 -0.36 -1.89
N HIS A 79 -17.48 -0.26 -0.85
CA HIS A 79 -17.03 0.30 0.41
C HIS A 79 -16.00 -0.63 1.07
N HIS A 80 -15.05 -0.06 1.79
CA HIS A 80 -13.95 -0.82 2.44
C HIS A 80 -14.41 -1.91 3.42
N THR A 81 -15.64 -1.84 3.91
CA THR A 81 -16.23 -2.89 4.77
C THR A 81 -16.89 -4.02 3.98
N GLU A 82 -17.00 -3.90 2.67
CA GLU A 82 -17.73 -4.83 1.80
C GLU A 82 -16.80 -5.59 0.85
N VAL A 83 -15.62 -5.03 0.57
CA VAL A 83 -14.63 -5.62 -0.34
C VAL A 83 -13.50 -6.24 0.46
N ASP A 84 -13.32 -7.55 0.33
CA ASP A 84 -12.15 -8.23 0.86
C ASP A 84 -10.97 -8.07 -0.11
N VAL A 85 -9.92 -7.44 0.38
CA VAL A 85 -8.66 -7.22 -0.36
C VAL A 85 -7.57 -8.23 0.02
N GLY A 86 -7.96 -9.29 0.71
CA GLY A 86 -7.09 -10.37 1.13
C GLY A 86 -6.40 -10.13 2.48
N PRO A 87 -5.82 -11.18 3.07
CA PRO A 87 -5.16 -11.10 4.36
C PRO A 87 -4.00 -10.09 4.33
N GLY A 88 -3.72 -9.46 5.44
CA GLY A 88 -2.71 -8.39 5.57
C GLY A 88 -3.27 -7.02 5.19
N ILE A 89 -3.69 -6.80 3.94
CA ILE A 89 -4.28 -5.51 3.54
C ILE A 89 -5.64 -5.29 4.20
N SER A 90 -6.46 -6.34 4.34
CA SER A 90 -7.75 -6.22 5.04
C SER A 90 -7.58 -5.86 6.53
N GLU A 91 -6.53 -6.31 7.18
CA GLU A 91 -6.19 -5.92 8.56
C GLU A 91 -5.86 -4.43 8.66
N ASP A 92 -5.05 -3.91 7.73
CA ASP A 92 -4.70 -2.49 7.65
C ASP A 92 -5.94 -1.64 7.39
N VAL A 93 -6.76 -2.02 6.41
CA VAL A 93 -8.00 -1.32 6.06
C VAL A 93 -8.96 -1.25 7.25
N ALA A 94 -9.05 -2.29 8.06
CA ALA A 94 -9.93 -2.34 9.22
C ALA A 94 -9.61 -1.29 10.28
N ILE A 95 -8.36 -0.87 10.41
CA ILE A 95 -7.95 0.12 11.42
C ILE A 95 -7.97 1.57 10.93
N TRP A 96 -8.05 1.83 9.61
CA TRP A 96 -7.94 3.18 9.05
C TRP A 96 -8.96 4.17 9.61
N THR A 97 -10.22 3.75 9.78
CA THR A 97 -11.26 4.62 10.35
C THR A 97 -10.93 5.04 11.80
N SER A 98 -10.36 4.14 12.59
CA SER A 98 -9.96 4.47 13.96
C SER A 98 -8.72 5.34 14.00
N GLN A 99 -7.76 5.12 13.11
CA GLN A 99 -6.59 5.98 12.95
C GLN A 99 -7.00 7.40 12.54
N GLN A 100 -7.89 7.56 11.57
CA GLN A 100 -8.39 8.87 11.13
C GLN A 100 -9.04 9.65 12.30
N LYS A 101 -9.79 8.96 13.15
CA LYS A 101 -10.36 9.57 14.37
C LYS A 101 -9.27 9.95 15.38
N GLY A 102 -8.27 9.10 15.55
CA GLY A 102 -7.11 9.36 16.42
C GLY A 102 -6.34 10.61 16.00
N LEU A 103 -6.02 10.73 14.71
CA LEU A 103 -5.34 11.88 14.11
C LEU A 103 -6.14 13.19 14.28
N SER A 104 -7.46 13.12 14.34
CA SER A 104 -8.34 14.28 14.54
C SER A 104 -8.60 14.60 16.02
N SER A 105 -8.04 13.85 16.94
CA SER A 105 -8.27 14.04 18.38
C SER A 105 -7.47 15.23 18.93
N ARG A 106 -7.95 15.83 20.02
CA ARG A 106 -7.23 16.90 20.74
C ARG A 106 -5.94 16.44 21.42
N GLY A 107 -5.81 15.13 21.63
CA GLY A 107 -4.61 14.52 22.23
C GLY A 107 -3.53 14.17 21.22
N TYR A 108 -3.80 14.30 19.92
CA TYR A 108 -2.78 14.06 18.90
C TYR A 108 -1.81 15.24 18.83
N ILE A 109 -0.55 14.96 19.12
CA ILE A 109 0.54 15.97 19.13
C ILE A 109 1.59 15.72 18.06
N GLY A 110 1.37 14.73 17.19
CA GLY A 110 2.30 14.29 16.15
C GLY A 110 2.76 12.85 16.37
N ASP A 111 3.42 12.31 15.38
CA ASP A 111 3.97 10.96 15.40
C ASP A 111 5.50 10.98 15.59
N TYR A 112 5.98 10.04 16.37
CA TYR A 112 7.40 9.73 16.40
C TYR A 112 7.70 8.69 15.30
N MET A 113 8.54 9.09 14.35
CA MET A 113 8.97 8.22 13.25
C MET A 113 10.42 7.79 13.48
N PRO A 114 10.68 6.51 13.83
CA PRO A 114 12.04 6.00 14.00
C PRO A 114 12.78 5.95 12.66
N ASP A 115 14.09 5.69 12.70
CA ASP A 115 14.94 5.66 11.50
C ASP A 115 14.49 4.64 10.44
N GLN A 116 13.84 3.57 10.87
CA GLN A 116 13.27 2.57 9.97
C GLN A 116 12.11 3.12 9.11
N GLU A 117 11.46 4.21 9.56
CA GLU A 117 10.36 4.88 8.87
C GLU A 117 10.81 6.07 8.03
N ASN A 118 12.06 6.08 7.58
CA ASN A 118 12.64 7.18 6.79
C ASN A 118 11.86 7.47 5.50
N ARG A 119 11.22 6.45 4.90
CA ARG A 119 10.37 6.63 3.70
C ARG A 119 9.14 7.47 3.98
N ILE A 120 8.52 7.28 5.15
CA ILE A 120 7.35 8.06 5.58
C ILE A 120 7.78 9.49 5.89
N ARG A 121 8.91 9.69 6.59
CA ARG A 121 9.48 11.04 6.81
C ARG A 121 9.72 11.75 5.49
N TYR A 122 10.40 11.11 4.54
CA TYR A 122 10.66 11.68 3.23
C TYR A 122 9.38 12.01 2.45
N PHE A 123 8.34 11.20 2.61
CA PHE A 123 7.02 11.47 2.05
C PHE A 123 6.44 12.78 2.61
N HIS A 124 6.45 12.97 3.94
CA HIS A 124 5.98 14.19 4.61
C HIS A 124 6.82 15.41 4.22
N GLU A 125 8.13 15.28 4.16
CA GLU A 125 9.02 16.36 3.70
C GLU A 125 8.69 16.81 2.27
N ASN A 126 8.32 15.88 1.39
CA ASN A 126 7.88 16.26 0.05
C ASN A 126 6.53 16.98 0.07
N ILE A 127 5.58 16.56 0.90
CA ILE A 127 4.32 17.29 1.08
C ILE A 127 4.62 18.72 1.54
N ASP A 128 5.47 18.89 2.54
CA ASP A 128 5.83 20.20 3.08
C ASP A 128 6.48 21.11 2.02
N ARG A 129 7.35 20.55 1.18
CA ARG A 129 7.93 21.29 0.03
C ARG A 129 6.87 21.77 -0.95
N TYR A 130 5.82 21.00 -1.21
CA TYR A 130 4.71 21.40 -2.06
C TYR A 130 3.82 22.45 -1.42
N LEU A 131 3.59 22.36 -0.10
CA LEU A 131 2.71 23.27 0.63
C LEU A 131 3.38 24.60 0.96
N PHE A 132 4.66 24.59 1.33
CA PHE A 132 5.37 25.72 1.92
C PHE A 132 6.58 26.19 1.10
N GLY A 133 6.88 25.51 -0.01
CA GLY A 133 8.09 25.78 -0.80
C GLY A 133 9.37 25.25 -0.10
N ASN A 134 10.53 25.54 -0.68
CA ASN A 134 11.83 25.10 -0.16
C ASN A 134 12.29 25.86 1.10
N SER A 135 11.40 26.37 1.92
CA SER A 135 11.72 27.16 3.11
C SER A 135 12.26 26.34 4.31
N GLY A 136 12.66 25.09 4.08
CA GLY A 136 13.11 24.18 5.13
C GLY A 136 14.52 23.61 4.96
N GLY A 137 15.47 24.40 4.49
CA GLY A 137 16.82 23.94 4.25
C GLY A 137 17.91 24.91 4.65
N ASP A 138 17.91 25.37 5.90
CA ASP A 138 19.09 25.88 6.58
C ASP A 138 18.89 25.71 8.09
N ALA A 139 19.25 24.56 8.62
CA ALA A 139 19.57 24.36 10.02
C ALA A 139 20.50 23.14 10.16
#